data_429b4fddc60a0a3a08a0ec57aaa3fa83
#
_entry.id   429b4fddc60a0a3a08a0ec57aaa3fa83
#
_cell.length_a   1.000
_cell.length_b   1.000
_cell.length_c   1.000
_cell.angle_alpha   90.00
_cell.angle_beta   90.00
_cell.angle_gamma   90.00
#
_symmetry.space_group_name_H-M   'P 1'
#
loop_
_entity.id
_entity.type
_entity.pdbx_description
1 polymer ?
#
loop_
_entity_poly.entity_id
_entity_poly.type
_entity_poly.pdbx_seq_one_letter_code
_entity_poly.pdbx_strand_id
1 'polypeptide(L)'
;VKQIDKISVSRLYDFIDASIETEIIDEDKLNITFVVTESEKFYVKRINVLGNNITEEKVIRDLLEVDEGDPFNKLLHAKSINNMKAKNIFQKVESDIVDTEDGNLKNINITVEEKATGEILVGAGVGSEGGTAQFSVSENNFLGKGVKLSTGLRISETRLRGNFTITNPN
;
A
#
# COMPACT_ATOMS: atom_id res chain seq x y z
N VAL A 1 9.04 10.66 -17.45
CA VAL A 1 8.50 11.05 -16.15
C VAL A 1 8.99 10.09 -15.07
N LYS A 2 8.54 8.82 -15.01
CA LYS A 2 8.92 7.84 -13.95
C LYS A 2 10.43 7.73 -13.67
N GLN A 3 11.32 7.91 -14.66
CA GLN A 3 12.77 7.91 -14.45
C GLN A 3 13.26 9.23 -13.86
N ILE A 4 12.69 10.35 -14.28
CA ILE A 4 13.00 11.67 -13.72
C ILE A 4 12.55 11.70 -12.26
N ASP A 5 11.36 11.24 -11.96
CA ASP A 5 10.85 11.12 -10.60
C ASP A 5 11.76 10.25 -9.72
N LYS A 6 12.22 9.10 -10.26
CA LYS A 6 13.16 8.21 -9.56
C LYS A 6 14.52 8.87 -9.29
N ILE A 7 15.02 9.70 -10.21
CA ILE A 7 16.27 10.45 -10.02
C ILE A 7 16.06 11.55 -8.97
N SER A 8 14.92 12.24 -9.00
CA SER A 8 14.58 13.27 -8.02
C SER A 8 14.58 12.70 -6.60
N VAL A 9 13.87 11.59 -6.37
CA VAL A 9 13.86 10.92 -5.06
C VAL A 9 15.25 10.42 -4.66
N SER A 10 16.04 9.81 -5.59
CA SER A 10 17.36 9.25 -5.27
C SER A 10 18.40 10.31 -4.96
N ARG A 11 18.20 11.55 -5.41
CA ARG A 11 19.11 12.67 -5.19
C ARG A 11 18.58 13.71 -4.21
N LEU A 12 17.46 13.42 -3.52
CA LEU A 12 16.82 14.32 -2.56
C LEU A 12 16.44 15.69 -3.19
N TYR A 13 16.08 15.69 -4.48
CA TYR A 13 15.47 16.86 -5.11
C TYR A 13 13.99 16.87 -4.75
N ASP A 14 13.69 17.50 -3.64
CA ASP A 14 12.30 17.77 -3.21
C ASP A 14 11.72 18.92 -4.05
N PHE A 15 10.40 18.96 -4.18
CA PHE A 15 9.70 20.06 -4.83
C PHE A 15 9.91 20.19 -6.35
N ILE A 16 9.97 19.05 -7.05
CA ILE A 16 10.02 19.00 -8.51
C ILE A 16 8.81 18.29 -9.07
N ASP A 17 8.16 18.92 -10.04
CA ASP A 17 7.13 18.30 -10.88
C ASP A 17 7.68 18.07 -12.29
N ALA A 18 7.43 16.86 -12.83
CA ALA A 18 7.80 16.51 -14.18
C ALA A 18 6.57 16.14 -15.01
N SER A 19 6.37 16.83 -16.10
CA SER A 19 5.29 16.58 -17.05
C SER A 19 5.82 16.31 -18.45
N ILE A 20 4.98 15.70 -19.28
CA ILE A 20 5.27 15.47 -20.70
C ILE A 20 4.26 16.25 -21.51
N GLU A 21 4.77 17.09 -22.39
CA GLU A 21 4.00 17.75 -23.44
C GLU A 21 4.30 17.05 -24.77
N THR A 22 3.24 16.71 -25.50
CA THR A 22 3.37 16.04 -26.81
C THR A 22 2.72 16.90 -27.88
N GLU A 23 3.47 17.16 -28.94
CA GLU A 23 3.01 17.89 -30.12
C GLU A 23 3.19 17.01 -31.36
N ILE A 24 2.12 16.80 -32.12
CA ILE A 24 2.18 16.08 -33.40
C ILE A 24 2.62 17.06 -34.48
N ILE A 25 3.82 16.85 -35.05
CA ILE A 25 4.38 17.71 -36.09
C ILE A 25 3.94 17.24 -37.47
N ASP A 26 3.83 15.91 -37.69
CA ASP A 26 3.47 15.29 -38.93
C ASP A 26 2.88 13.91 -38.68
N GLU A 27 2.30 13.23 -39.71
CA GLU A 27 1.67 11.91 -39.57
C GLU A 27 2.57 10.87 -38.91
N ASP A 28 3.90 10.98 -39.06
CA ASP A 28 4.90 10.06 -38.52
C ASP A 28 5.88 10.70 -37.48
N LYS A 29 5.66 11.95 -37.07
CA LYS A 29 6.58 12.66 -36.18
C LYS A 29 5.87 13.27 -34.99
N LEU A 30 6.33 12.85 -33.82
CA LEU A 30 5.90 13.36 -32.52
C LEU A 30 7.05 14.12 -31.86
N ASN A 31 6.79 15.36 -31.45
CA ASN A 31 7.70 16.08 -30.58
C ASN A 31 7.28 15.79 -29.13
N ILE A 32 8.26 15.36 -28.31
CA ILE A 32 8.06 15.08 -26.89
C ILE A 32 8.93 16.04 -26.09
N THR A 33 8.30 16.93 -25.34
CA THR A 33 8.97 17.88 -24.45
C THR A 33 8.79 17.43 -23.01
N PHE A 34 9.90 17.20 -22.30
CA PHE A 34 9.89 16.98 -20.86
C PHE A 34 10.03 18.31 -20.15
N VAL A 35 8.97 18.73 -19.48
CA VAL A 35 8.93 19.96 -18.70
C VAL A 35 9.20 19.59 -17.24
N VAL A 36 10.26 20.15 -16.67
CA VAL A 36 10.62 19.99 -15.26
C VAL A 36 10.51 21.36 -14.61
N THR A 37 9.61 21.50 -13.68
CA THR A 37 9.35 22.74 -12.95
C THR A 37 9.53 22.55 -11.46
N GLU A 38 9.88 23.61 -10.76
CA GLU A 38 9.87 23.62 -9.30
C GLU A 38 8.41 23.62 -8.84
N SER A 39 8.03 22.63 -7.99
CA SER A 39 6.70 22.55 -7.42
C SER A 39 6.57 23.41 -6.16
N GLU A 40 5.36 23.59 -5.70
CA GLU A 40 5.08 24.31 -4.46
C GLU A 40 5.80 23.63 -3.28
N LYS A 41 6.57 24.42 -2.51
CA LYS A 41 7.36 23.93 -1.37
C LYS A 41 6.49 23.92 -0.12
N PHE A 42 6.14 22.74 0.34
CA PHE A 42 5.49 22.62 1.63
C PHE A 42 6.01 21.40 2.40
N TYR A 43 5.82 21.45 3.71
CA TYR A 43 6.21 20.40 4.64
C TYR A 43 4.98 19.77 5.27
N VAL A 44 5.10 18.52 5.65
CA VAL A 44 4.03 17.79 6.32
C VAL A 44 3.94 18.23 7.78
N LYS A 45 2.85 18.91 8.14
CA LYS A 45 2.59 19.32 9.54
C LYS A 45 2.12 18.12 10.35
N ARG A 46 1.13 17.40 9.83
CA ARG A 46 0.50 16.27 10.51
C ARG A 46 -0.07 15.26 9.50
N ILE A 47 0.00 13.99 9.87
CA ILE A 47 -0.65 12.90 9.15
C ILE A 47 -1.79 12.36 10.02
N ASN A 48 -3.02 12.60 9.61
CA ASN A 48 -4.21 12.08 10.27
C ASN A 48 -4.67 10.80 9.60
N VAL A 49 -4.87 9.75 10.39
CA VAL A 49 -5.38 8.47 9.93
C VAL A 49 -6.82 8.32 10.42
N LEU A 50 -7.73 7.98 9.51
CA LEU A 50 -9.17 7.88 9.75
C LEU A 50 -9.70 6.56 9.19
N GLY A 51 -10.71 5.99 9.89
CA GLY A 51 -11.41 4.78 9.41
C GLY A 51 -10.79 3.45 9.82
N ASN A 52 -9.67 3.47 10.53
CA ASN A 52 -9.01 2.28 11.07
C ASN A 52 -9.65 1.86 12.40
N ASN A 53 -10.76 1.14 12.35
CA ASN A 53 -11.49 0.70 13.53
C ASN A 53 -10.91 -0.57 14.16
N ILE A 54 -10.31 -1.43 13.35
CA ILE A 54 -9.72 -2.72 13.75
C ILE A 54 -8.20 -2.63 13.67
N THR A 55 -7.67 -2.07 12.59
CA THR A 55 -6.22 -1.98 12.34
C THR A 55 -5.58 -0.94 13.24
N GLU A 56 -4.53 -1.33 13.95
CA GLU A 56 -3.73 -0.39 14.76
C GLU A 56 -3.12 0.69 13.86
N GLU A 57 -3.20 1.95 14.30
CA GLU A 57 -2.65 3.09 13.54
C GLU A 57 -1.17 2.91 13.19
N LYS A 58 -0.41 2.27 14.09
CA LYS A 58 0.98 1.93 13.86
C LYS A 58 1.20 1.14 12.58
N VAL A 59 0.33 0.19 12.25
CA VAL A 59 0.43 -0.63 11.01
C VAL A 59 0.31 0.25 9.76
N ILE A 60 -0.52 1.28 9.82
CA ILE A 60 -0.68 2.25 8.73
C ILE A 60 0.53 3.16 8.65
N ARG A 61 1.00 3.68 9.78
CA ARG A 61 2.17 4.55 9.84
C ARG A 61 3.45 3.86 9.38
N ASP A 62 3.65 2.57 9.68
CA ASP A 62 4.80 1.78 9.23
C ASP A 62 4.84 1.59 7.67
N LEU A 63 3.74 1.88 6.97
CA LEU A 63 3.66 1.82 5.50
C LEU A 63 3.92 3.18 4.82
N LEU A 64 4.09 4.24 5.61
CA LEU A 64 4.37 5.58 5.11
C LEU A 64 5.85 5.70 4.73
N GLU A 65 6.10 6.44 3.65
CA GLU A 65 7.43 6.81 3.17
C GLU A 65 7.71 8.31 3.42
N VAL A 66 6.75 9.01 4.04
CA VAL A 66 6.81 10.42 4.39
C VAL A 66 6.32 10.56 5.82
N ASP A 67 7.09 11.25 6.65
CA ASP A 67 6.75 11.51 8.04
C ASP A 67 6.35 12.97 8.31
N GLU A 68 5.83 13.21 9.50
CA GLU A 68 5.52 14.56 9.99
C GLU A 68 6.83 15.35 10.16
N GLY A 69 6.89 16.54 9.58
CA GLY A 69 8.09 17.39 9.52
C GLY A 69 8.90 17.25 8.23
N ASP A 70 8.66 16.22 7.44
CA ASP A 70 9.36 16.03 6.16
C ASP A 70 8.90 17.01 5.08
N PRO A 71 9.78 17.36 4.12
CA PRO A 71 9.35 18.00 2.90
C PRO A 71 8.42 17.05 2.14
N PHE A 72 7.29 17.57 1.67
CA PHE A 72 6.33 16.77 0.94
C PHE A 72 6.90 16.35 -0.42
N ASN A 73 6.92 15.05 -0.64
CA ASN A 73 7.29 14.46 -1.92
C ASN A 73 6.12 13.63 -2.46
N LYS A 74 5.56 14.07 -3.58
CA LYS A 74 4.40 13.43 -4.23
C LYS A 74 4.63 11.96 -4.58
N LEU A 75 5.86 11.61 -4.94
CA LEU A 75 6.20 10.25 -5.32
C LEU A 75 6.27 9.32 -4.09
N LEU A 76 6.90 9.77 -3.01
CA LEU A 76 6.96 9.04 -1.74
C LEU A 76 5.55 8.90 -1.14
N HIS A 77 4.74 9.96 -1.21
CA HIS A 77 3.35 9.89 -0.80
C HIS A 77 2.55 8.88 -1.62
N ALA A 78 2.66 8.90 -2.95
CA ALA A 78 2.01 7.91 -3.81
C ALA A 78 2.49 6.47 -3.52
N LYS A 79 3.78 6.30 -3.19
CA LYS A 79 4.34 5.01 -2.75
C LYS A 79 3.71 4.55 -1.44
N SER A 80 3.55 5.43 -0.45
CA SER A 80 2.85 5.15 0.80
C SER A 80 1.44 4.62 0.57
N ILE A 81 0.66 5.31 -0.27
CA ILE A 81 -0.70 4.88 -0.61
C ILE A 81 -0.70 3.52 -1.33
N ASN A 82 0.26 3.29 -2.22
CA ASN A 82 0.39 1.99 -2.89
C ASN A 82 0.79 0.86 -1.94
N ASN A 83 1.68 1.13 -0.97
CA ASN A 83 2.04 0.18 0.08
C ASN A 83 0.81 -0.24 0.90
N MET A 84 -0.03 0.71 1.30
CA MET A 84 -1.27 0.44 2.01
C MET A 84 -2.24 -0.42 1.19
N LYS A 85 -2.43 -0.10 -0.10
CA LYS A 85 -3.27 -0.89 -1.02
C LYS A 85 -2.72 -2.31 -1.20
N ALA A 86 -1.40 -2.46 -1.32
CA ALA A 86 -0.73 -3.74 -1.49
C ALA A 86 -0.84 -4.64 -0.25
N LYS A 87 -1.01 -4.08 0.95
CA LYS A 87 -1.23 -4.84 2.19
C LYS A 87 -2.52 -5.67 2.15
N ASN A 88 -3.46 -5.29 1.29
CA ASN A 88 -4.70 -6.03 1.03
C ASN A 88 -5.61 -6.24 2.27
N ILE A 89 -5.53 -5.34 3.24
CA ILE A 89 -6.40 -5.30 4.43
C ILE A 89 -7.44 -4.19 4.35
N PHE A 90 -7.31 -3.30 3.38
CA PHE A 90 -8.23 -2.20 3.12
C PHE A 90 -9.00 -2.43 1.82
N GLN A 91 -10.28 -2.10 1.83
CA GLN A 91 -11.13 -2.05 0.64
C GLN A 91 -10.85 -0.77 -0.16
N LYS A 92 -10.65 0.35 0.56
CA LYS A 92 -10.39 1.66 -0.02
C LYS A 92 -9.31 2.38 0.78
N VAL A 93 -8.46 3.11 0.09
CA VAL A 93 -7.46 4.01 0.67
C VAL A 93 -7.50 5.30 -0.12
N GLU A 94 -7.84 6.40 0.53
CA GLU A 94 -7.87 7.75 -0.01
C GLU A 94 -6.94 8.65 0.79
N SER A 95 -6.47 9.70 0.17
CA SER A 95 -5.65 10.70 0.84
C SER A 95 -5.94 12.08 0.28
N ASP A 96 -6.10 13.03 1.18
CA ASP A 96 -6.31 14.45 0.89
C ASP A 96 -5.23 15.29 1.57
N ILE A 97 -4.75 16.30 0.86
CA ILE A 97 -3.79 17.27 1.37
C ILE A 97 -4.57 18.55 1.70
N VAL A 98 -4.50 18.97 2.94
CA VAL A 98 -5.27 20.10 3.46
C VAL A 98 -4.33 21.21 3.91
N ASP A 99 -4.60 22.42 3.42
CA ASP A 99 -3.87 23.61 3.83
C ASP A 99 -4.06 23.90 5.31
N THR A 100 -3.04 24.50 5.92
CA THR A 100 -3.11 24.99 7.29
C THR A 100 -2.91 26.51 7.32
N GLU A 101 -3.15 27.13 8.46
CA GLU A 101 -2.91 28.57 8.64
C GLU A 101 -1.41 28.93 8.56
N ASP A 102 -0.54 27.94 8.68
CA ASP A 102 0.92 28.10 8.68
C ASP A 102 1.50 28.03 7.23
N GLY A 103 0.93 28.69 6.29
CA GLY A 103 1.42 28.96 4.93
C GLY A 103 2.13 27.81 4.17
N ASN A 104 3.26 27.37 4.64
CA ASN A 104 4.06 26.31 4.00
C ASN A 104 3.92 24.94 4.67
N LEU A 105 3.01 24.79 5.62
CA LEU A 105 2.72 23.51 6.28
C LEU A 105 1.35 23.00 5.83
N LYS A 106 1.25 21.72 5.52
CA LYS A 106 -0.02 21.07 5.12
C LYS A 106 -0.24 19.79 5.92
N ASN A 107 -1.51 19.48 6.18
CA ASN A 107 -1.90 18.21 6.77
C ASN A 107 -2.21 17.20 5.68
N ILE A 108 -1.84 15.95 5.92
CA ILE A 108 -2.23 14.82 5.07
C ILE A 108 -3.30 14.03 5.83
N ASN A 109 -4.49 13.93 5.28
CA ASN A 109 -5.55 13.09 5.82
C ASN A 109 -5.60 11.79 5.01
N ILE A 110 -5.39 10.66 5.65
CA ILE A 110 -5.46 9.34 5.06
C ILE A 110 -6.73 8.68 5.60
N THR A 111 -7.67 8.38 4.71
CA THR A 111 -8.90 7.70 5.06
C THR A 111 -8.86 6.28 4.52
N VAL A 112 -9.02 5.30 5.39
CA VAL A 112 -9.06 3.89 5.03
C VAL A 112 -10.45 3.32 5.29
N GLU A 113 -10.87 2.41 4.43
CA GLU A 113 -12.03 1.56 4.62
C GLU A 113 -11.54 0.13 4.78
N GLU A 114 -11.76 -0.45 5.93
CA GLU A 114 -11.32 -1.81 6.25
C GLU A 114 -12.21 -2.84 5.59
N LYS A 115 -11.66 -4.00 5.25
CA LYS A 115 -12.43 -5.14 4.75
C LYS A 115 -12.22 -6.37 5.62
N ALA A 116 -13.12 -7.35 5.48
CA ALA A 116 -12.91 -8.66 6.07
C ALA A 116 -11.65 -9.31 5.49
N THR A 117 -10.74 -9.73 6.35
CA THR A 117 -9.42 -10.29 6.00
C THR A 117 -9.30 -11.77 6.31
N GLY A 118 -10.32 -12.33 6.98
CA GLY A 118 -10.46 -13.75 7.28
C GLY A 118 -10.94 -14.55 6.08
N GLU A 119 -10.31 -15.69 5.83
CA GLU A 119 -10.65 -16.63 4.76
C GLU A 119 -10.74 -18.05 5.32
N ILE A 120 -11.78 -18.78 4.94
CA ILE A 120 -11.97 -20.20 5.25
C ILE A 120 -11.98 -20.97 3.94
N LEU A 121 -11.14 -21.99 3.85
CA LEU A 121 -11.08 -22.88 2.70
C LEU A 121 -11.40 -24.30 3.14
N VAL A 122 -12.36 -24.94 2.46
CA VAL A 122 -12.73 -26.33 2.63
C VAL A 122 -12.59 -27.04 1.29
N GLY A 123 -11.91 -28.16 1.27
CA GLY A 123 -11.71 -28.94 0.04
C GLY A 123 -11.81 -30.43 0.29
N ALA A 124 -12.25 -31.18 -0.71
CA ALA A 124 -12.21 -32.64 -0.71
C ALA A 124 -11.78 -33.12 -2.09
N GLY A 125 -11.10 -34.24 -2.13
CA GLY A 125 -10.61 -34.81 -3.39
C GLY A 125 -10.27 -36.30 -3.25
N VAL A 126 -10.04 -36.96 -4.38
CA VAL A 126 -9.60 -38.35 -4.46
C VAL A 126 -8.31 -38.38 -5.27
N GLY A 127 -7.31 -39.08 -4.77
CA GLY A 127 -6.00 -39.18 -5.41
C GLY A 127 -5.36 -40.55 -5.19
N SER A 128 -4.05 -40.67 -5.46
CA SER A 128 -3.30 -41.90 -5.29
C SER A 128 -3.19 -42.37 -3.82
N GLU A 129 -3.44 -41.48 -2.86
CA GLU A 129 -3.48 -41.76 -1.42
C GLU A 129 -4.92 -41.96 -0.89
N GLY A 130 -5.88 -42.24 -1.78
CA GLY A 130 -7.31 -42.41 -1.43
C GLY A 130 -8.04 -41.07 -1.32
N GLY A 131 -9.10 -41.04 -0.52
CA GLY A 131 -9.89 -39.84 -0.23
C GLY A 131 -9.10 -38.84 0.62
N THR A 132 -9.21 -37.56 0.30
CA THR A 132 -8.58 -36.49 1.08
C THR A 132 -9.61 -35.41 1.41
N ALA A 133 -9.53 -34.86 2.62
CA ALA A 133 -10.26 -33.67 3.05
C ALA A 133 -9.27 -32.61 3.56
N GLN A 134 -9.55 -31.35 3.27
CA GLN A 134 -8.72 -30.23 3.72
C GLN A 134 -9.62 -29.13 4.30
N PHE A 135 -9.18 -28.59 5.41
CA PHE A 135 -9.76 -27.39 6.02
C PHE A 135 -8.63 -26.43 6.35
N SER A 136 -8.78 -25.16 6.01
CA SER A 136 -7.83 -24.12 6.43
C SER A 136 -8.53 -22.81 6.74
N VAL A 137 -7.95 -22.08 7.68
CA VAL A 137 -8.35 -20.72 8.06
C VAL A 137 -7.15 -19.82 7.95
N SER A 138 -7.30 -18.68 7.34
CA SER A 138 -6.27 -17.64 7.30
C SER A 138 -6.86 -16.29 7.67
N GLU A 139 -6.07 -15.46 8.30
CA GLU A 139 -6.37 -14.09 8.67
C GLU A 139 -5.17 -13.21 8.32
N ASN A 140 -5.37 -12.15 7.53
CA ASN A 140 -4.28 -11.30 7.05
C ASN A 140 -4.02 -10.08 7.95
N ASN A 141 -4.91 -9.82 8.92
CA ASN A 141 -4.80 -8.71 9.87
C ASN A 141 -5.10 -9.16 11.30
N PHE A 142 -4.40 -10.21 11.74
CA PHE A 142 -4.65 -10.81 13.05
C PHE A 142 -4.48 -9.80 14.18
N LEU A 143 -5.55 -9.62 14.97
CA LEU A 143 -5.65 -8.63 16.05
C LEU A 143 -5.40 -7.17 15.61
N GLY A 144 -5.63 -6.83 14.34
CA GLY A 144 -5.39 -5.48 13.84
C GLY A 144 -3.90 -5.12 13.65
N LYS A 145 -2.98 -6.09 13.79
CA LYS A 145 -1.53 -5.86 13.77
C LYS A 145 -0.89 -6.05 12.39
N GLY A 146 -1.69 -6.24 11.35
CA GLY A 146 -1.18 -6.52 10.01
C GLY A 146 -0.42 -7.84 9.89
N VAL A 147 -0.48 -8.69 10.91
CA VAL A 147 0.16 -10.00 10.96
C VAL A 147 -0.74 -11.02 10.26
N LYS A 148 -0.15 -11.85 9.42
CA LYS A 148 -0.86 -12.96 8.78
C LYS A 148 -0.76 -14.21 9.63
N LEU A 149 -1.92 -14.75 9.98
CA LEU A 149 -2.08 -16.05 10.64
C LEU A 149 -2.72 -17.03 9.67
N SER A 150 -2.19 -18.23 9.55
CA SER A 150 -2.84 -19.30 8.79
C SER A 150 -2.68 -20.65 9.50
N THR A 151 -3.76 -21.40 9.55
CA THR A 151 -3.77 -22.76 10.07
C THR A 151 -4.54 -23.67 9.14
N GLY A 152 -4.11 -24.90 9.01
CA GLY A 152 -4.77 -25.86 8.14
C GLY A 152 -4.63 -27.29 8.65
N LEU A 153 -5.62 -28.10 8.29
CA LEU A 153 -5.67 -29.51 8.57
C LEU A 153 -5.99 -30.26 7.26
N ARG A 154 -5.17 -31.23 6.92
CA ARG A 154 -5.39 -32.14 5.80
C ARG A 154 -5.43 -33.56 6.30
N ILE A 155 -6.50 -34.26 5.98
CA ILE A 155 -6.78 -35.63 6.36
C ILE A 155 -6.80 -36.47 5.08
N SER A 156 -6.05 -37.57 5.06
CA SER A 156 -6.14 -38.63 4.07
C SER A 156 -6.38 -39.97 4.76
N GLU A 157 -6.64 -41.03 4.01
CA GLU A 157 -6.85 -42.37 4.57
C GLU A 157 -5.68 -42.85 5.40
N THR A 158 -4.46 -42.42 5.12
CA THR A 158 -3.23 -42.89 5.73
C THR A 158 -2.51 -41.82 6.55
N ARG A 159 -2.88 -40.54 6.44
CA ARG A 159 -2.12 -39.45 7.05
C ARG A 159 -3.02 -38.29 7.50
N LEU A 160 -2.62 -37.72 8.63
CA LEU A 160 -3.13 -36.45 9.16
C LEU A 160 -1.98 -35.46 9.16
N ARG A 161 -2.19 -34.31 8.54
CA ARG A 161 -1.20 -33.20 8.51
C ARG A 161 -1.85 -31.91 8.98
N GLY A 162 -1.23 -31.27 9.95
CA GLY A 162 -1.56 -29.92 10.39
C GLY A 162 -0.43 -28.96 10.05
N ASN A 163 -0.76 -27.73 9.71
CA ASN A 163 0.18 -26.62 9.60
C ASN A 163 -0.32 -25.41 10.38
N PHE A 164 0.62 -24.67 10.90
CA PHE A 164 0.37 -23.39 11.57
C PHE A 164 1.47 -22.43 11.15
N THR A 165 1.08 -21.25 10.67
CA THR A 165 2.01 -20.25 10.15
C THR A 165 1.63 -18.88 10.66
N ILE A 166 2.60 -18.16 11.21
CA ILE A 166 2.50 -16.75 11.53
C ILE A 166 3.54 -16.03 10.69
N THR A 167 3.12 -15.02 9.96
CA THR A 167 4.01 -14.17 9.16
C THR A 167 3.82 -12.73 9.61
N ASN A 168 4.89 -12.14 10.11
CA ASN A 168 4.95 -10.69 10.31
C ASN A 168 5.65 -10.09 9.09
N PRO A 169 4.94 -9.31 8.24
CA PRO A 169 5.51 -8.75 7.02
C PRO A 169 6.26 -7.42 7.25
N ASN A 170 6.46 -7.01 8.50
CA ASN A 170 7.18 -5.78 8.88
C ASN A 170 8.61 -6.10 9.29
#